data_912b32fbc84b53d61c53a74e79538175
#
_entry.id   912b32fbc84b53d61c53a74e79538175
#
_cell.length_a   1.000
_cell.length_b   1.000
_cell.length_c   1.000
_cell.angle_alpha   90.00
_cell.angle_beta   90.00
_cell.angle_gamma   90.00
#
_symmetry.space_group_name_H-M   'P 1'
#
loop_
_entity.id
_entity.type
_entity.pdbx_description
1 polymer ?
#
loop_
_entity_poly.entity_id
_entity_poly.type
_entity_poly.pdbx_seq_one_letter_code
_entity_poly.pdbx_strand_id
1 'polypeptide(L)'
;EISECLVGSEMCIRDRKKILPKPKCIVYTNLTCDANLLTFKTLAKLYDVPAFAIDVPMQQNEDNVKYVADQIRDLKVFLEKCTGKTITEDGLKERMRRSKRTMDKFIECQKKSADKDIKTDLVTPLFAGMTNNILLGTKEEEKYVDQLLKDIEKAPKKKGKNIYWMHTIPFWSGAVQEALAFNENAQIAGCELSRTFEPDFDPEDPYDAMARRMVYHGLNGSAVRRIEAGIRHAKDVKADGAVWFGHWGCKHTLGAAQLAKKKFEEAGIPMLLLDGDGCDRSHGGEGQTSTRLGAFLEMLGAEEMEGGQDE
;
A
#
# COMPACT_ATOMS: atom_id res chain seq x y z
N GLU A 1 10.60 20.96 -23.47
CA GLU A 1 9.19 21.39 -23.44
C GLU A 1 8.19 20.22 -23.47
N ILE A 2 8.54 19.06 -24.05
CA ILE A 2 7.78 17.82 -23.84
C ILE A 2 8.02 17.24 -22.44
N SER A 3 9.11 17.63 -21.79
CA SER A 3 9.46 17.23 -20.43
C SER A 3 8.54 17.81 -19.34
N GLU A 4 7.78 18.83 -19.63
CA GLU A 4 6.83 19.45 -18.69
C GLU A 4 5.49 18.72 -18.65
N CYS A 5 5.19 17.89 -19.66
CA CYS A 5 3.96 17.10 -19.73
C CYS A 5 4.09 15.69 -19.16
N LEU A 6 5.29 15.26 -18.78
CA LEU A 6 5.51 13.94 -18.19
C LEU A 6 5.38 14.06 -16.68
N VAL A 7 4.21 13.63 -16.21
CA VAL A 7 3.77 13.53 -14.83
C VAL A 7 4.95 13.28 -13.87
N GLY A 8 5.12 14.18 -12.94
CA GLY A 8 5.88 14.18 -11.68
C GLY A 8 7.13 13.30 -11.52
N SER A 9 7.16 12.10 -12.07
CA SER A 9 8.27 11.18 -11.93
C SER A 9 9.51 11.54 -12.76
N GLU A 10 9.34 12.03 -13.99
CA GLU A 10 10.50 12.34 -14.86
C GLU A 10 11.11 13.71 -14.61
N MET A 11 10.32 14.72 -14.28
CA MET A 11 10.82 16.03 -13.85
C MET A 11 11.56 15.90 -12.52
N CYS A 12 11.04 15.12 -11.58
CA CYS A 12 11.72 14.75 -10.35
C CYS A 12 13.04 14.02 -10.58
N ILE A 13 13.15 13.20 -11.64
CA ILE A 13 14.37 12.47 -11.98
C ILE A 13 15.47 13.42 -12.47
N ARG A 14 15.13 14.38 -13.33
CA ARG A 14 16.13 15.32 -13.89
C ARG A 14 16.70 16.25 -12.82
N ASP A 15 15.85 16.78 -11.95
CA ASP A 15 16.26 17.69 -10.88
C ASP A 15 16.93 16.95 -9.72
N ARG A 16 16.54 15.71 -9.46
CA ARG A 16 17.12 14.87 -8.41
C ARG A 16 18.48 14.28 -8.74
N LYS A 17 18.91 14.28 -10.00
CA LYS A 17 20.27 13.84 -10.38
C LYS A 17 21.37 14.57 -9.63
N LYS A 18 21.09 15.79 -9.14
CA LYS A 18 22.02 16.61 -8.33
C LYS A 18 21.82 16.42 -6.81
N ILE A 19 20.68 15.84 -6.38
CA ILE A 19 20.29 15.76 -4.97
C ILE A 19 20.48 14.32 -4.45
N LEU A 20 20.22 13.32 -5.26
CA LEU A 20 20.38 11.93 -4.86
C LEU A 20 21.79 11.41 -5.14
N PRO A 21 22.38 10.65 -4.23
CA PRO A 21 23.67 10.01 -4.46
C PRO A 21 23.56 9.02 -5.63
N LYS A 22 24.64 8.89 -6.42
CA LYS A 22 24.69 7.93 -7.52
C LYS A 22 24.52 6.51 -6.98
N PRO A 23 23.51 5.75 -7.43
CA PRO A 23 23.31 4.36 -7.00
C PRO A 23 24.42 3.46 -7.58
N LYS A 24 24.72 2.34 -6.93
CA LYS A 24 25.62 1.30 -7.46
C LYS A 24 24.95 0.47 -8.56
N CYS A 25 23.68 0.24 -8.42
CA CYS A 25 22.81 -0.46 -9.37
C CYS A 25 21.36 -0.06 -9.14
N ILE A 26 20.50 -0.44 -10.09
CA ILE A 26 19.04 -0.25 -9.97
C ILE A 26 18.37 -1.60 -10.12
N VAL A 27 17.46 -1.93 -9.18
CA VAL A 27 16.60 -3.10 -9.24
C VAL A 27 15.16 -2.63 -9.35
N TYR A 28 14.41 -3.21 -10.27
CA TYR A 28 13.02 -2.87 -10.49
C TYR A 28 12.20 -4.07 -10.99
N THR A 29 10.88 -3.92 -11.03
CA THR A 29 9.96 -4.97 -11.44
C THR A 29 8.81 -4.40 -12.27
N ASN A 30 8.16 -5.22 -13.10
CA ASN A 30 6.91 -4.89 -13.77
C ASN A 30 5.68 -4.94 -12.83
N LEU A 31 5.83 -5.45 -11.64
CA LEU A 31 4.82 -5.43 -10.59
C LEU A 31 4.89 -4.08 -9.88
N THR A 32 3.89 -3.29 -9.84
CA THR A 32 2.48 -3.35 -10.20
C THR A 32 2.12 -2.26 -11.23
N CYS A 33 3.09 -1.51 -11.72
CA CYS A 33 2.90 -0.31 -12.52
C CYS A 33 3.82 -0.29 -13.74
N ASP A 34 3.24 -0.20 -14.94
CA ASP A 34 3.99 -0.09 -16.19
C ASP A 34 4.92 1.13 -16.22
N ALA A 35 4.51 2.24 -15.58
CA ALA A 35 5.32 3.45 -15.50
C ALA A 35 6.65 3.22 -14.77
N ASN A 36 6.68 2.31 -13.78
CA ASN A 36 7.91 1.98 -13.07
C ASN A 36 8.97 1.35 -13.97
N LEU A 37 8.56 0.51 -14.94
CA LEU A 37 9.48 -0.08 -15.89
C LEU A 37 10.24 1.00 -16.69
N LEU A 38 9.50 1.99 -17.21
CA LEU A 38 10.09 3.07 -17.98
C LEU A 38 10.96 3.98 -17.10
N THR A 39 10.44 4.36 -15.93
CA THR A 39 11.13 5.23 -14.98
C THR A 39 12.47 4.65 -14.55
N PHE A 40 12.52 3.42 -14.08
CA PHE A 40 13.76 2.83 -13.57
C PHE A 40 14.75 2.44 -14.66
N LYS A 41 14.25 2.05 -15.84
CA LYS A 41 15.09 1.85 -17.03
C LYS A 41 15.75 3.16 -17.49
N THR A 42 15.01 4.28 -17.44
CA THR A 42 15.52 5.60 -17.76
C THR A 42 16.53 6.08 -16.72
N LEU A 43 16.25 5.85 -15.43
CA LEU A 43 17.20 6.15 -14.34
C LEU A 43 18.52 5.39 -14.48
N ALA A 44 18.47 4.10 -14.82
CA ALA A 44 19.67 3.30 -15.03
C ALA A 44 20.56 3.89 -16.13
N LYS A 45 19.95 4.30 -17.24
CA LYS A 45 20.67 4.98 -18.32
C LYS A 45 21.21 6.34 -17.88
N LEU A 46 20.41 7.13 -17.15
CA LEU A 46 20.78 8.47 -16.71
C LEU A 46 21.97 8.47 -15.75
N TYR A 47 22.03 7.49 -14.85
CA TYR A 47 23.12 7.34 -13.88
C TYR A 47 24.28 6.51 -14.44
N ASP A 48 24.13 5.89 -15.60
CA ASP A 48 25.09 4.97 -16.18
C ASP A 48 25.51 3.89 -15.17
N VAL A 49 24.52 3.09 -14.74
CA VAL A 49 24.70 2.02 -13.75
C VAL A 49 24.02 0.73 -14.21
N PRO A 50 24.52 -0.44 -13.77
CA PRO A 50 23.86 -1.71 -14.03
C PRO A 50 22.43 -1.74 -13.49
N ALA A 51 21.54 -2.43 -14.20
CA ALA A 51 20.16 -2.60 -13.78
C ALA A 51 19.72 -4.06 -13.89
N PHE A 52 18.85 -4.49 -12.98
CA PHE A 52 18.21 -5.80 -12.97
C PHE A 52 16.70 -5.63 -12.92
N ALA A 53 16.00 -6.22 -13.87
CA ALA A 53 14.54 -6.23 -13.90
C ALA A 53 14.03 -7.59 -13.46
N ILE A 54 13.06 -7.62 -12.52
CA ILE A 54 12.34 -8.83 -12.14
C ILE A 54 11.03 -8.82 -12.93
N ASP A 55 10.81 -9.84 -13.74
CA ASP A 55 9.56 -10.04 -14.45
C ASP A 55 8.62 -10.93 -13.64
N VAL A 56 7.47 -10.38 -13.27
CA VAL A 56 6.45 -11.07 -12.48
C VAL A 56 5.24 -11.32 -13.37
N PRO A 57 4.96 -12.59 -13.72
CA PRO A 57 3.78 -12.92 -14.50
C PRO A 57 2.47 -12.61 -13.77
N MET A 58 1.45 -12.21 -14.52
CA MET A 58 0.12 -11.90 -13.94
C MET A 58 -0.60 -13.12 -13.38
N GLN A 59 -0.36 -14.31 -13.92
CA GLN A 59 -0.98 -15.54 -13.45
C GLN A 59 -0.34 -16.02 -12.16
N GLN A 60 -1.17 -16.39 -11.21
CA GLN A 60 -0.73 -16.87 -9.90
C GLN A 60 -0.78 -18.40 -9.87
N ASN A 61 0.38 -19.01 -10.02
CA ASN A 61 0.58 -20.46 -9.98
C ASN A 61 2.01 -20.80 -9.56
N GLU A 62 2.25 -22.06 -9.25
CA GLU A 62 3.55 -22.54 -8.75
C GLU A 62 4.66 -22.45 -9.82
N ASP A 63 4.35 -22.57 -11.09
CA ASP A 63 5.37 -22.42 -12.15
C ASP A 63 5.88 -20.99 -12.22
N ASN A 64 5.01 -20.01 -12.05
CA ASN A 64 5.39 -18.61 -11.98
C ASN A 64 6.14 -18.27 -10.67
N VAL A 65 5.83 -18.94 -9.57
CA VAL A 65 6.65 -18.82 -8.35
C VAL A 65 8.08 -19.31 -8.60
N LYS A 66 8.26 -20.47 -9.21
CA LYS A 66 9.58 -21.01 -9.58
C LYS A 66 10.32 -20.05 -10.52
N TYR A 67 9.63 -19.56 -11.56
CA TYR A 67 10.21 -18.62 -12.52
C TYR A 67 10.73 -17.34 -11.84
N VAL A 68 9.96 -16.77 -10.92
CA VAL A 68 10.38 -15.58 -10.16
C VAL A 68 11.48 -15.93 -9.14
N ALA A 69 11.41 -17.10 -8.48
CA ALA A 69 12.43 -17.55 -7.56
C ALA A 69 13.81 -17.70 -8.24
N ASP A 70 13.86 -18.20 -9.46
CA ASP A 70 15.10 -18.30 -10.24
C ASP A 70 15.68 -16.91 -10.56
N GLN A 71 14.83 -15.95 -10.96
CA GLN A 71 15.27 -14.57 -11.15
C GLN A 71 15.79 -13.94 -9.83
N ILE A 72 15.23 -14.28 -8.67
CA ILE A 72 15.72 -13.78 -7.38
C ILE A 72 17.09 -14.40 -7.04
N ARG A 73 17.36 -15.64 -7.43
CA ARG A 73 18.72 -16.24 -7.34
C ARG A 73 19.73 -15.49 -8.20
N ASP A 74 19.35 -15.15 -9.45
CA ASP A 74 20.17 -14.34 -10.33
C ASP A 74 20.38 -12.93 -9.79
N LEU A 75 19.33 -12.33 -9.20
CA LEU A 75 19.39 -11.03 -8.51
C LEU A 75 20.41 -11.05 -7.37
N LYS A 76 20.49 -12.15 -6.58
CA LYS A 76 21.51 -12.30 -5.54
C LYS A 76 22.91 -12.14 -6.12
N VAL A 77 23.22 -12.90 -7.18
CA VAL A 77 24.52 -12.85 -7.86
C VAL A 77 24.80 -11.44 -8.41
N PHE A 78 23.81 -10.82 -9.02
CA PHE A 78 23.91 -9.44 -9.53
C PHE A 78 24.22 -8.44 -8.40
N LEU A 79 23.53 -8.53 -7.27
CA LEU A 79 23.74 -7.63 -6.13
C LEU A 79 25.12 -7.84 -5.49
N GLU A 80 25.57 -9.08 -5.34
CA GLU A 80 26.91 -9.40 -4.83
C GLU A 80 27.99 -8.78 -5.73
N LYS A 81 27.85 -8.90 -7.04
CA LYS A 81 28.75 -8.28 -8.02
C LYS A 81 28.77 -6.75 -7.95
N CYS A 82 27.61 -6.12 -7.81
CA CYS A 82 27.49 -4.66 -7.77
C CYS A 82 27.97 -4.06 -6.45
N THR A 83 27.77 -4.76 -5.35
CA THR A 83 28.03 -4.23 -4.00
C THR A 83 29.37 -4.68 -3.41
N GLY A 84 29.94 -5.78 -3.88
CA GLY A 84 31.10 -6.44 -3.31
C GLY A 84 30.81 -7.14 -1.96
N LYS A 85 29.54 -7.35 -1.63
CA LYS A 85 29.10 -7.99 -0.38
C LYS A 85 28.53 -9.37 -0.67
N THR A 86 28.78 -10.33 0.21
CA THR A 86 28.20 -11.67 0.12
C THR A 86 26.84 -11.72 0.83
N ILE A 87 25.87 -12.32 0.19
CA ILE A 87 24.54 -12.60 0.74
C ILE A 87 24.47 -14.08 1.12
N THR A 88 24.43 -14.37 2.42
CA THR A 88 24.41 -15.76 2.92
C THR A 88 23.00 -16.33 2.97
N GLU A 89 22.85 -17.63 2.76
CA GLU A 89 21.58 -18.34 2.84
C GLU A 89 20.98 -18.24 4.26
N ASP A 90 21.80 -18.40 5.29
CA ASP A 90 21.35 -18.29 6.69
C ASP A 90 20.85 -16.87 7.00
N GLY A 91 21.51 -15.85 6.44
CA GLY A 91 21.06 -14.46 6.57
C GLY A 91 19.73 -14.20 5.89
N LEU A 92 19.47 -14.82 4.73
CA LEU A 92 18.19 -14.75 4.05
C LEU A 92 17.08 -15.45 4.85
N LYS A 93 17.32 -16.68 5.31
CA LYS A 93 16.37 -17.44 6.15
C LYS A 93 15.99 -16.69 7.42
N GLU A 94 16.98 -16.14 8.14
CA GLU A 94 16.69 -15.35 9.34
C GLU A 94 15.83 -14.13 9.05
N ARG A 95 16.06 -13.44 7.92
CA ARG A 95 15.22 -12.33 7.48
C ARG A 95 13.82 -12.80 7.11
N MET A 96 13.66 -13.94 6.45
CA MET A 96 12.33 -14.48 6.12
C MET A 96 11.56 -14.90 7.37
N ARG A 97 12.19 -15.55 8.34
CA ARG A 97 11.57 -15.87 9.64
C ARG A 97 11.06 -14.59 10.34
N ARG A 98 11.88 -13.54 10.35
CA ARG A 98 11.50 -12.26 10.94
C ARG A 98 10.37 -11.61 10.15
N SER A 99 10.46 -11.58 8.82
CA SER A 99 9.42 -11.06 7.95
C SER A 99 8.07 -11.73 8.21
N LYS A 100 8.06 -13.06 8.34
CA LYS A 100 6.83 -13.80 8.63
C LYS A 100 6.24 -13.38 9.97
N ARG A 101 7.05 -13.37 11.04
CA ARG A 101 6.58 -12.96 12.38
C ARG A 101 6.04 -11.53 12.39
N THR A 102 6.72 -10.59 11.72
CA THR A 102 6.30 -9.19 11.71
C THR A 102 5.04 -8.98 10.88
N MET A 103 4.91 -9.67 9.74
CA MET A 103 3.69 -9.63 8.91
C MET A 103 2.48 -10.23 9.65
N ASP A 104 2.63 -11.40 10.27
CA ASP A 104 1.58 -12.03 11.08
C ASP A 104 1.10 -11.07 12.20
N LYS A 105 2.05 -10.47 12.91
CA LYS A 105 1.76 -9.50 13.98
C LYS A 105 1.13 -8.21 13.46
N PHE A 106 1.55 -7.72 12.30
CA PHE A 106 0.94 -6.53 11.69
C PHE A 106 -0.52 -6.78 11.30
N ILE A 107 -0.84 -7.96 10.78
CA ILE A 107 -2.21 -8.37 10.51
C ILE A 107 -3.03 -8.44 11.82
N GLU A 108 -2.42 -8.94 12.90
CA GLU A 108 -3.04 -8.92 14.23
C GLU A 108 -3.33 -7.48 14.70
N CYS A 109 -2.38 -6.55 14.51
CA CYS A 109 -2.56 -5.13 14.80
C CYS A 109 -3.79 -4.58 14.05
N GLN A 110 -3.89 -4.82 12.74
CA GLN A 110 -5.02 -4.36 11.93
C GLN A 110 -6.36 -4.92 12.44
N LYS A 111 -6.44 -6.21 12.77
CA LYS A 111 -7.65 -6.83 13.31
C LYS A 111 -8.04 -6.27 14.69
N LYS A 112 -7.06 -6.06 15.56
CA LYS A 112 -7.29 -5.48 16.90
C LYS A 112 -7.69 -4.01 16.82
N SER A 113 -7.18 -3.25 15.86
CA SER A 113 -7.53 -1.85 15.65
C SER A 113 -9.00 -1.63 15.26
N ALA A 114 -9.67 -2.66 14.74
CA ALA A 114 -11.07 -2.59 14.32
C ALA A 114 -12.04 -2.13 15.41
N ASP A 115 -11.75 -2.43 16.67
CA ASP A 115 -12.59 -2.09 17.84
C ASP A 115 -11.99 -0.94 18.67
N LYS A 116 -11.00 -0.24 18.13
CA LYS A 116 -10.25 0.82 18.81
C LYS A 116 -10.44 2.17 18.15
N ASP A 117 -10.44 3.21 18.96
CA ASP A 117 -10.41 4.59 18.50
C ASP A 117 -8.94 5.00 18.27
N ILE A 118 -8.51 4.94 17.01
CA ILE A 118 -7.14 5.25 16.62
C ILE A 118 -7.17 6.49 15.74
N LYS A 119 -7.14 7.64 16.41
CA LYS A 119 -7.11 8.93 15.73
C LYS A 119 -5.74 9.15 15.11
N THR A 120 -5.68 9.07 13.80
CA THR A 120 -4.45 9.30 13.03
C THR A 120 -4.65 10.38 11.98
N ASP A 121 -3.55 10.92 11.51
CA ASP A 121 -3.54 11.64 10.25
C ASP A 121 -3.80 10.67 9.05
N LEU A 122 -3.83 11.21 7.84
CA LEU A 122 -4.01 10.40 6.64
C LEU A 122 -2.72 9.70 6.18
N VAL A 123 -1.59 10.17 6.67
CA VAL A 123 -0.25 9.67 6.29
C VAL A 123 0.02 8.34 6.99
N THR A 124 -0.35 8.23 8.26
CA THR A 124 -0.07 7.04 9.08
C THR A 124 -0.67 5.75 8.50
N PRO A 125 -1.95 5.66 8.11
CA PRO A 125 -2.50 4.44 7.51
C PRO A 125 -1.82 4.04 6.20
N LEU A 126 -1.43 5.03 5.38
CA LEU A 126 -0.74 4.80 4.12
C LEU A 126 0.70 4.34 4.36
N PHE A 127 1.44 5.06 5.20
CA PHE A 127 2.87 4.82 5.43
C PHE A 127 3.16 3.65 6.36
N ALA A 128 2.22 3.21 7.18
CA ALA A 128 2.37 1.98 7.96
C ALA A 128 2.71 0.79 7.04
N GLY A 129 1.99 0.65 5.93
CA GLY A 129 2.29 -0.36 4.93
C GLY A 129 3.61 -0.14 4.19
N MET A 130 3.94 1.11 3.85
CA MET A 130 5.23 1.43 3.23
C MET A 130 6.40 1.13 4.18
N THR A 131 6.28 1.45 5.46
CA THR A 131 7.28 1.13 6.48
C THR A 131 7.50 -0.36 6.59
N ASN A 132 6.42 -1.16 6.65
CA ASN A 132 6.50 -2.61 6.64
C ASN A 132 7.17 -3.15 5.37
N ASN A 133 6.94 -2.56 4.21
CA ASN A 133 7.58 -3.00 2.97
C ASN A 133 9.08 -2.64 2.91
N ILE A 134 9.45 -1.45 3.37
CA ILE A 134 10.85 -0.95 3.32
C ILE A 134 11.72 -1.64 4.37
N LEU A 135 11.19 -1.84 5.58
CA LEU A 135 11.92 -2.40 6.71
C LEU A 135 11.74 -3.91 6.87
N LEU A 136 11.02 -4.56 5.96
CA LEU A 136 10.67 -5.97 6.06
C LEU A 136 11.88 -6.87 6.36
N GLY A 137 11.76 -7.66 7.42
CA GLY A 137 12.79 -8.57 7.88
C GLY A 137 13.92 -7.91 8.67
N THR A 138 13.81 -6.62 9.02
CA THR A 138 14.76 -5.95 9.92
C THR A 138 14.35 -6.06 11.39
N LYS A 139 15.31 -5.82 12.29
CA LYS A 139 15.02 -5.74 13.73
C LYS A 139 14.23 -4.47 14.09
N GLU A 140 14.39 -3.44 13.30
CA GLU A 140 13.69 -2.15 13.44
C GLU A 140 12.19 -2.33 13.18
N GLU A 141 11.84 -3.09 12.14
CA GLU A 141 10.44 -3.41 11.87
C GLU A 141 9.81 -4.24 13.01
N GLU A 142 10.51 -5.26 13.49
CA GLU A 142 10.04 -6.10 14.61
C GLU A 142 9.73 -5.24 15.84
N LYS A 143 10.61 -4.29 16.19
CA LYS A 143 10.37 -3.33 17.29
C LYS A 143 9.19 -2.41 17.02
N TYR A 144 9.07 -1.92 15.79
CA TYR A 144 7.97 -1.04 15.38
C TYR A 144 6.62 -1.74 15.54
N VAL A 145 6.49 -2.95 15.02
CA VAL A 145 5.23 -3.71 15.08
C VAL A 145 4.92 -4.14 16.52
N ASP A 146 5.93 -4.49 17.33
CA ASP A 146 5.76 -4.77 18.76
C ASP A 146 5.24 -3.56 19.54
N GLN A 147 5.73 -2.36 19.23
CA GLN A 147 5.25 -1.13 19.85
C GLN A 147 3.85 -0.77 19.37
N LEU A 148 3.58 -0.88 18.07
CA LEU A 148 2.27 -0.64 17.48
C LEU A 148 1.19 -1.50 18.14
N LEU A 149 1.46 -2.79 18.34
CA LEU A 149 0.52 -3.70 19.01
C LEU A 149 0.20 -3.22 20.45
N LYS A 150 1.21 -2.83 21.22
CA LYS A 150 1.04 -2.33 22.59
C LYS A 150 0.22 -1.04 22.63
N ASP A 151 0.42 -0.17 21.64
CA ASP A 151 -0.31 1.12 21.58
C ASP A 151 -1.77 0.90 21.19
N ILE A 152 -2.03 -0.01 20.24
CA ILE A 152 -3.39 -0.41 19.87
C ILE A 152 -4.11 -1.05 21.06
N GLU A 153 -3.45 -1.92 21.83
CA GLU A 153 -4.07 -2.55 23.00
C GLU A 153 -4.51 -1.53 24.06
N LYS A 154 -3.75 -0.45 24.23
CA LYS A 154 -4.07 0.63 25.18
C LYS A 154 -5.07 1.64 24.63
N ALA A 155 -5.30 1.69 23.33
CA ALA A 155 -6.21 2.64 22.72
C ALA A 155 -7.65 2.45 23.24
N PRO A 156 -8.43 3.52 23.38
CA PRO A 156 -9.81 3.45 23.84
C PRO A 156 -10.70 2.66 22.88
N LYS A 157 -11.88 2.29 23.31
CA LYS A 157 -12.86 1.63 22.46
C LYS A 157 -13.32 2.57 21.34
N LYS A 158 -13.52 2.02 20.17
CA LYS A 158 -14.05 2.71 18.98
C LYS A 158 -15.37 3.43 19.32
N LYS A 159 -15.49 4.66 18.85
CA LYS A 159 -16.71 5.47 18.92
C LYS A 159 -17.30 5.71 17.52
N GLY A 160 -16.46 6.07 16.58
CA GLY A 160 -16.85 6.45 15.22
C GLY A 160 -16.94 5.27 14.24
N LYS A 161 -17.04 5.59 12.95
CA LYS A 161 -17.13 4.65 11.83
C LYS A 161 -15.76 4.27 11.31
N ASN A 162 -15.60 3.01 10.92
CA ASN A 162 -14.40 2.51 10.26
C ASN A 162 -14.53 2.63 8.74
N ILE A 163 -13.60 3.30 8.12
CA ILE A 163 -13.50 3.42 6.66
C ILE A 163 -12.34 2.56 6.19
N TYR A 164 -12.58 1.71 5.19
CA TYR A 164 -11.54 0.99 4.48
C TYR A 164 -11.17 1.72 3.20
N TRP A 165 -9.89 2.05 3.03
CA TRP A 165 -9.45 2.82 1.88
C TRP A 165 -8.77 1.93 0.84
N MET A 166 -9.27 1.97 -0.40
CA MET A 166 -8.68 1.26 -1.54
C MET A 166 -7.80 2.21 -2.35
N HIS A 167 -6.56 1.80 -2.63
CA HIS A 167 -5.52 2.52 -3.35
C HIS A 167 -4.91 3.68 -2.54
N THR A 168 -4.35 4.68 -3.23
CA THR A 168 -3.64 5.81 -2.61
C THR A 168 -4.58 6.72 -1.85
N ILE A 169 -4.19 7.14 -0.65
CA ILE A 169 -4.87 8.19 0.10
C ILE A 169 -4.27 9.53 -0.34
N PRO A 170 -5.06 10.47 -0.89
CA PRO A 170 -4.59 11.81 -1.22
C PRO A 170 -4.43 12.64 0.06
N PHE A 171 -3.41 12.34 0.85
CA PHE A 171 -3.19 12.90 2.19
C PHE A 171 -2.94 14.42 2.19
N TRP A 172 -2.69 15.02 1.03
CA TRP A 172 -2.56 16.48 0.86
C TRP A 172 -3.89 17.18 0.55
N SER A 173 -4.97 16.45 0.26
CA SER A 173 -6.29 17.01 0.00
C SER A 173 -6.88 17.58 1.30
N GLY A 174 -7.19 18.88 1.29
CA GLY A 174 -7.83 19.55 2.42
C GLY A 174 -9.17 18.92 2.76
N ALA A 175 -9.97 18.59 1.74
CA ALA A 175 -11.27 17.95 1.91
C ALA A 175 -11.18 16.58 2.60
N VAL A 176 -10.18 15.77 2.25
CA VAL A 176 -9.98 14.44 2.87
C VAL A 176 -9.41 14.58 4.28
N GLN A 177 -8.51 15.56 4.49
CA GLN A 177 -7.96 15.85 5.83
C GLN A 177 -9.07 16.29 6.79
N GLU A 178 -9.90 17.25 6.39
CA GLU A 178 -11.01 17.77 7.21
C GLU A 178 -12.00 16.66 7.57
N ALA A 179 -12.30 15.78 6.63
CA ALA A 179 -13.27 14.71 6.84
C ALA A 179 -12.77 13.53 7.67
N LEU A 180 -11.47 13.20 7.65
CA LEU A 180 -10.97 11.93 8.20
C LEU A 180 -9.72 12.04 9.09
N ALA A 181 -8.93 13.14 9.01
CA ALA A 181 -7.74 13.25 9.85
C ALA A 181 -8.13 13.61 11.28
N PHE A 182 -7.73 12.78 12.23
CA PHE A 182 -8.04 12.96 13.67
C PHE A 182 -9.54 13.13 13.98
N ASN A 183 -10.42 12.71 13.07
CA ASN A 183 -11.86 12.84 13.23
C ASN A 183 -12.39 11.89 14.33
N GLU A 184 -13.37 12.37 15.13
CA GLU A 184 -13.95 11.59 16.22
C GLU A 184 -15.04 10.62 15.75
N ASN A 185 -15.68 10.94 14.62
CA ASN A 185 -16.84 10.23 14.09
C ASN A 185 -16.50 9.23 12.99
N ALA A 186 -15.30 9.33 12.39
CA ALA A 186 -14.82 8.41 11.37
C ALA A 186 -13.29 8.29 11.39
N GLN A 187 -12.78 7.10 11.10
CA GLN A 187 -11.35 6.84 11.00
C GLN A 187 -11.04 5.91 9.83
N ILE A 188 -9.84 6.03 9.23
CA ILE A 188 -9.34 5.06 8.27
C ILE A 188 -8.79 3.86 9.06
N ALA A 189 -9.60 2.81 9.18
CA ALA A 189 -9.24 1.60 9.93
C ALA A 189 -8.31 0.65 9.15
N GLY A 190 -8.24 0.81 7.84
CA GLY A 190 -7.35 0.02 6.98
C GLY A 190 -7.18 0.63 5.60
N CYS A 191 -6.01 0.38 5.01
CA CYS A 191 -5.69 0.80 3.65
C CYS A 191 -5.19 -0.39 2.85
N GLU A 192 -5.65 -0.54 1.60
CA GLU A 192 -5.21 -1.62 0.71
C GLU A 192 -3.69 -1.70 0.59
N LEU A 193 -3.02 -0.55 0.45
CA LEU A 193 -1.57 -0.51 0.27
C LEU A 193 -0.78 -0.91 1.52
N SER A 194 -1.41 -1.00 2.68
CA SER A 194 -0.78 -1.47 3.90
C SER A 194 -0.82 -2.99 4.09
N ARG A 195 -1.63 -3.73 3.29
CA ARG A 195 -1.72 -5.19 3.32
C ARG A 195 -1.87 -5.75 1.92
N THR A 196 -0.76 -5.87 1.22
CA THR A 196 -0.72 -6.31 -0.17
C THR A 196 -0.40 -7.79 -0.34
N PHE A 197 -0.07 -8.50 0.74
CA PHE A 197 0.31 -9.91 0.71
C PHE A 197 -0.03 -10.60 2.04
N GLU A 198 -0.49 -11.84 1.97
CA GLU A 198 -0.66 -12.72 3.15
C GLU A 198 0.62 -13.52 3.38
N PRO A 199 1.10 -13.69 4.63
CA PRO A 199 2.38 -14.33 4.92
C PRO A 199 2.30 -15.87 4.86
N ASP A 200 1.71 -16.40 3.79
CA ASP A 200 1.63 -17.84 3.51
C ASP A 200 2.85 -18.30 2.71
N PHE A 201 3.96 -18.52 3.41
CA PHE A 201 5.21 -19.02 2.85
C PHE A 201 6.07 -19.74 3.90
N ASP A 202 6.97 -20.62 3.41
CA ASP A 202 7.99 -21.26 4.25
C ASP A 202 9.22 -20.33 4.36
N PRO A 203 9.58 -19.84 5.55
CA PRO A 203 10.76 -19.00 5.73
C PRO A 203 12.09 -19.74 5.51
N GLU A 204 12.08 -21.08 5.47
CA GLU A 204 13.28 -21.88 5.23
C GLU A 204 13.65 -21.98 3.74
N ASP A 205 12.73 -21.66 2.83
CA ASP A 205 13.01 -21.41 1.41
C ASP A 205 12.89 -19.92 1.08
N PRO A 206 13.95 -19.13 1.25
CA PRO A 206 13.87 -17.67 1.10
C PRO A 206 13.58 -17.22 -0.33
N TYR A 207 13.94 -17.98 -1.34
CA TYR A 207 13.71 -17.62 -2.73
C TYR A 207 12.26 -17.86 -3.12
N ASP A 208 11.69 -18.99 -2.72
CA ASP A 208 10.27 -19.27 -2.89
C ASP A 208 9.43 -18.25 -2.11
N ALA A 209 9.78 -17.97 -0.86
CA ALA A 209 9.09 -17.00 -0.01
C ALA A 209 9.02 -15.60 -0.64
N MET A 210 10.14 -15.10 -1.16
CA MET A 210 10.19 -13.82 -1.85
C MET A 210 9.40 -13.83 -3.18
N ALA A 211 9.50 -14.92 -3.93
CA ALA A 211 8.77 -15.09 -5.18
C ALA A 211 7.26 -15.17 -4.96
N ARG A 212 6.78 -15.92 -3.96
CA ARG A 212 5.36 -15.98 -3.57
C ARG A 212 4.82 -14.60 -3.23
N ARG A 213 5.58 -13.81 -2.48
CA ARG A 213 5.18 -12.44 -2.15
C ARG A 213 4.97 -11.58 -3.39
N MET A 214 5.74 -11.78 -4.45
CA MET A 214 5.58 -11.06 -5.71
C MET A 214 4.43 -11.64 -6.55
N VAL A 215 4.39 -12.93 -6.77
CA VAL A 215 3.39 -13.60 -7.62
C VAL A 215 1.99 -13.47 -7.01
N TYR A 216 1.85 -13.69 -5.71
CA TYR A 216 0.57 -13.59 -5.00
C TYR A 216 0.28 -12.20 -4.42
N HIS A 217 1.03 -11.18 -4.80
CA HIS A 217 0.79 -9.80 -4.39
C HIS A 217 -0.65 -9.36 -4.71
N GLY A 218 -1.29 -8.62 -3.79
CA GLY A 218 -2.69 -8.19 -3.90
C GLY A 218 -3.02 -7.41 -5.16
N LEU A 219 -2.05 -6.66 -5.68
CA LEU A 219 -2.19 -5.90 -6.93
C LEU A 219 -1.74 -6.66 -8.18
N ASN A 220 -1.28 -7.91 -8.05
CA ASN A 220 -0.98 -8.77 -9.20
C ASN A 220 -2.23 -9.59 -9.60
N GLY A 221 -2.44 -9.79 -10.88
CA GLY A 221 -3.55 -10.59 -11.41
C GLY A 221 -4.81 -9.80 -11.73
N SER A 222 -5.98 -10.42 -11.62
CA SER A 222 -7.25 -9.83 -12.05
C SER A 222 -7.82 -8.82 -11.07
N ALA A 223 -8.61 -7.85 -11.60
CA ALA A 223 -9.33 -6.89 -10.78
C ALA A 223 -10.29 -7.56 -9.78
N VAL A 224 -10.93 -8.67 -10.16
CA VAL A 224 -11.83 -9.43 -9.28
C VAL A 224 -11.10 -9.90 -8.02
N ARG A 225 -9.93 -10.51 -8.19
CA ARG A 225 -9.12 -10.99 -7.07
C ARG A 225 -8.69 -9.87 -6.13
N ARG A 226 -8.27 -8.73 -6.70
CA ARG A 226 -7.93 -7.52 -5.93
C ARG A 226 -9.10 -7.04 -5.09
N ILE A 227 -10.28 -6.95 -5.70
CA ILE A 227 -11.51 -6.53 -5.03
C ILE A 227 -11.90 -7.51 -3.91
N GLU A 228 -11.83 -8.81 -4.16
CA GLU A 228 -12.13 -9.84 -3.16
C GLU A 228 -11.15 -9.78 -1.98
N ALA A 229 -9.87 -9.54 -2.22
CA ALA A 229 -8.90 -9.29 -1.16
C ALA A 229 -9.28 -8.03 -0.35
N GLY A 230 -9.63 -6.93 -1.02
CA GLY A 230 -10.09 -5.71 -0.37
C GLY A 230 -11.32 -5.93 0.52
N ILE A 231 -12.31 -6.71 0.04
CA ILE A 231 -13.50 -7.06 0.83
C ILE A 231 -13.13 -7.86 2.08
N ARG A 232 -12.22 -8.84 1.97
CA ARG A 232 -11.75 -9.61 3.14
C ARG A 232 -11.07 -8.69 4.16
N HIS A 233 -10.18 -7.82 3.71
CA HIS A 233 -9.47 -6.88 4.59
C HIS A 233 -10.42 -5.85 5.22
N ALA A 234 -11.39 -5.35 4.46
CA ALA A 234 -12.43 -4.44 4.99
C ALA A 234 -13.25 -5.12 6.10
N LYS A 235 -13.58 -6.41 5.93
CA LYS A 235 -14.25 -7.20 6.98
C LYS A 235 -13.36 -7.42 8.20
N ASP A 236 -12.06 -7.67 8.02
CA ASP A 236 -11.11 -7.84 9.12
C ASP A 236 -11.02 -6.60 10.01
N VAL A 237 -11.13 -5.40 9.42
CA VAL A 237 -11.15 -4.13 10.16
C VAL A 237 -12.57 -3.64 10.50
N LYS A 238 -13.57 -4.47 10.30
CA LYS A 238 -14.99 -4.16 10.58
C LYS A 238 -15.41 -2.83 9.95
N ALA A 239 -15.09 -2.64 8.66
CA ALA A 239 -15.39 -1.43 7.95
C ALA A 239 -16.90 -1.18 7.85
N ASP A 240 -17.35 0.00 8.24
CA ASP A 240 -18.72 0.48 8.08
C ASP A 240 -18.97 0.95 6.64
N GLY A 241 -17.90 1.37 5.94
CA GLY A 241 -17.92 1.75 4.54
C GLY A 241 -16.52 1.68 3.92
N ALA A 242 -16.44 1.79 2.60
CA ALA A 242 -15.19 1.81 1.87
C ALA A 242 -15.10 3.00 0.92
N VAL A 243 -13.88 3.48 0.70
CA VAL A 243 -13.60 4.49 -0.32
C VAL A 243 -12.66 3.87 -1.35
N TRP A 244 -13.02 3.96 -2.62
CA TRP A 244 -12.16 3.62 -3.74
C TRP A 244 -11.63 4.90 -4.37
N PHE A 245 -10.32 5.09 -4.35
CA PHE A 245 -9.70 6.24 -5.00
C PHE A 245 -9.16 5.88 -6.39
N GLY A 246 -9.78 6.40 -7.43
CA GLY A 246 -9.39 6.25 -8.83
C GLY A 246 -8.35 7.29 -9.22
N HIS A 247 -7.06 6.95 -9.16
CA HIS A 247 -6.02 7.84 -9.67
C HIS A 247 -6.07 7.91 -11.20
N TRP A 248 -6.13 9.10 -11.75
CA TRP A 248 -6.29 9.33 -13.21
C TRP A 248 -5.22 8.69 -14.06
N GLY A 249 -3.99 8.62 -13.57
CA GLY A 249 -2.88 7.93 -14.24
C GLY A 249 -2.89 6.40 -14.11
N CYS A 250 -3.84 5.80 -13.39
CA CYS A 250 -3.82 4.37 -13.07
C CYS A 250 -4.97 3.61 -13.75
N LYS A 251 -4.66 2.86 -14.80
CA LYS A 251 -5.63 1.98 -15.51
C LYS A 251 -6.33 0.99 -14.57
N HIS A 252 -5.60 0.46 -13.60
CA HIS A 252 -6.13 -0.52 -12.66
C HIS A 252 -7.21 0.05 -11.74
N THR A 253 -7.06 1.30 -11.30
CA THR A 253 -8.04 1.92 -10.42
C THR A 253 -9.25 2.45 -11.18
N LEU A 254 -9.04 3.13 -12.30
CA LEU A 254 -10.16 3.65 -13.09
C LEU A 254 -10.99 2.53 -13.73
N GLY A 255 -10.33 1.54 -14.34
CA GLY A 255 -11.01 0.46 -15.04
C GLY A 255 -11.79 -0.48 -14.14
N ALA A 256 -11.42 -0.62 -12.86
CA ALA A 256 -12.06 -1.53 -11.92
C ALA A 256 -13.10 -0.86 -10.99
N ALA A 257 -13.22 0.47 -11.00
CA ALA A 257 -13.97 1.22 -9.99
C ALA A 257 -15.45 0.77 -9.87
N GLN A 258 -16.17 0.68 -10.99
CA GLN A 258 -17.59 0.28 -10.97
C GLN A 258 -17.77 -1.20 -10.54
N LEU A 259 -16.86 -2.08 -10.95
CA LEU A 259 -16.88 -3.47 -10.51
C LEU A 259 -16.62 -3.56 -9.00
N ALA A 260 -15.68 -2.77 -8.50
CA ALA A 260 -15.37 -2.69 -7.07
C ALA A 260 -16.60 -2.25 -6.27
N LYS A 261 -17.22 -1.14 -6.67
CA LYS A 261 -18.44 -0.63 -6.02
C LYS A 261 -19.50 -1.71 -5.92
N LYS A 262 -19.86 -2.32 -7.05
CA LYS A 262 -20.87 -3.39 -7.09
C LYS A 262 -20.54 -4.54 -6.14
N LYS A 263 -19.30 -5.03 -6.16
CA LYS A 263 -18.90 -6.18 -5.34
C LYS A 263 -18.81 -5.86 -3.84
N PHE A 264 -18.41 -4.66 -3.46
CA PHE A 264 -18.41 -4.22 -2.07
C PHE A 264 -19.83 -4.06 -1.54
N GLU A 265 -20.75 -3.47 -2.33
CA GLU A 265 -22.16 -3.34 -1.99
C GLU A 265 -22.85 -4.71 -1.87
N GLU A 266 -22.57 -5.66 -2.77
CA GLU A 266 -23.02 -7.06 -2.68
C GLU A 266 -22.51 -7.76 -1.39
N ALA A 267 -21.34 -7.35 -0.90
CA ALA A 267 -20.76 -7.85 0.35
C ALA A 267 -21.28 -7.13 1.62
N GLY A 268 -22.22 -6.17 1.47
CA GLY A 268 -22.81 -5.39 2.56
C GLY A 268 -21.95 -4.23 3.03
N ILE A 269 -20.96 -3.80 2.24
CA ILE A 269 -20.08 -2.68 2.55
C ILE A 269 -20.35 -1.55 1.54
N PRO A 270 -21.04 -0.48 1.90
CA PRO A 270 -21.24 0.68 1.03
C PRO A 270 -19.89 1.23 0.53
N MET A 271 -19.82 1.64 -0.76
CA MET A 271 -18.58 2.15 -1.33
C MET A 271 -18.77 3.49 -2.01
N LEU A 272 -17.96 4.47 -1.60
CA LEU A 272 -17.77 5.72 -2.30
C LEU A 272 -16.66 5.58 -3.34
N LEU A 273 -16.93 6.00 -4.56
CA LEU A 273 -15.90 6.19 -5.59
C LEU A 273 -15.46 7.66 -5.59
N LEU A 274 -14.19 7.90 -5.35
CA LEU A 274 -13.53 9.18 -5.56
C LEU A 274 -12.52 9.02 -6.69
N ASP A 275 -12.25 10.08 -7.41
CA ASP A 275 -11.24 10.12 -8.47
C ASP A 275 -10.48 11.44 -8.43
N GLY A 276 -9.24 11.38 -8.87
CA GLY A 276 -8.36 12.55 -8.85
C GLY A 276 -6.94 12.22 -9.23
N ASP A 277 -6.07 13.21 -9.15
CA ASP A 277 -4.63 12.99 -9.26
C ASP A 277 -4.06 12.59 -7.88
N GLY A 278 -3.60 11.36 -7.76
CA GLY A 278 -2.97 10.84 -6.54
C GLY A 278 -1.53 11.33 -6.32
N CYS A 279 -0.96 12.10 -7.23
CA CYS A 279 0.43 12.54 -7.22
C CYS A 279 0.59 14.06 -7.26
N ASP A 280 -0.28 14.78 -7.96
CA ASP A 280 -0.22 16.22 -8.12
C ASP A 280 -1.41 16.90 -7.42
N ARG A 281 -1.08 17.63 -6.36
CA ARG A 281 -2.08 18.36 -5.57
C ARG A 281 -2.69 19.58 -6.30
N SER A 282 -2.09 20.03 -7.41
CA SER A 282 -2.64 21.14 -8.20
C SER A 282 -3.89 20.76 -8.99
N HIS A 283 -4.14 19.48 -9.18
CA HIS A 283 -5.30 18.94 -9.91
C HIS A 283 -6.43 18.46 -8.97
N GLY A 284 -6.55 19.02 -7.79
CA GLY A 284 -7.58 18.62 -6.82
C GLY A 284 -8.94 19.24 -7.07
N GLY A 285 -9.99 18.44 -7.16
CA GLY A 285 -11.41 18.86 -7.12
C GLY A 285 -11.93 18.94 -5.69
N GLU A 286 -11.32 19.78 -4.83
CA GLU A 286 -11.58 19.81 -3.39
C GLU A 286 -13.06 19.93 -3.01
N GLY A 287 -13.80 20.86 -3.62
CA GLY A 287 -15.23 21.06 -3.33
C GLY A 287 -16.08 19.83 -3.65
N GLN A 288 -15.83 19.16 -4.78
CA GLN A 288 -16.56 17.96 -5.15
C GLN A 288 -16.20 16.80 -4.21
N THR A 289 -14.92 16.68 -3.84
CA THR A 289 -14.46 15.66 -2.90
C THR A 289 -15.09 15.86 -1.52
N SER A 290 -15.09 17.10 -1.01
CA SER A 290 -15.72 17.45 0.28
C SER A 290 -17.20 17.08 0.30
N THR A 291 -17.97 17.53 -0.71
CA THR A 291 -19.42 17.24 -0.79
C THR A 291 -19.71 15.74 -0.84
N ARG A 292 -18.97 14.97 -1.66
CA ARG A 292 -19.21 13.53 -1.83
C ARG A 292 -18.81 12.74 -0.62
N LEU A 293 -17.67 13.10 0.01
CA LEU A 293 -17.19 12.41 1.20
C LEU A 293 -18.06 12.73 2.42
N GLY A 294 -18.49 14.01 2.58
CA GLY A 294 -19.42 14.42 3.62
C GLY A 294 -20.73 13.65 3.54
N ALA A 295 -21.40 13.66 2.38
CA ALA A 295 -22.65 12.91 2.18
C ALA A 295 -22.48 11.39 2.40
N PHE A 296 -21.32 10.83 2.08
CA PHE A 296 -21.05 9.43 2.34
C PHE A 296 -20.92 9.13 3.85
N LEU A 297 -20.22 9.98 4.59
CA LEU A 297 -20.09 9.85 6.05
C LEU A 297 -21.43 10.03 6.75
N GLU A 298 -22.26 11.01 6.34
CA GLU A 298 -23.63 11.18 6.83
C GLU A 298 -24.48 9.91 6.59
N MET A 299 -24.42 9.36 5.38
CA MET A 299 -25.14 8.11 5.05
C MET A 299 -24.73 6.95 5.97
N LEU A 300 -23.47 6.91 6.39
CA LEU A 300 -22.97 5.90 7.33
C LEU A 300 -23.37 6.21 8.81
N GLY A 301 -23.97 7.36 9.07
CA GLY A 301 -24.30 7.83 10.43
C GLY A 301 -23.05 8.25 11.21
N ALA A 302 -22.09 8.86 10.55
CA ALA A 302 -20.90 9.48 11.14
C ALA A 302 -21.12 11.00 11.31
N GLU A 303 -22.32 11.40 11.75
CA GLU A 303 -22.65 12.80 12.04
C GLU A 303 -21.94 13.25 13.33
N GLU A 304 -21.65 14.56 13.41
CA GLU A 304 -21.29 15.19 14.68
C GLU A 304 -22.42 14.91 15.67
N MET A 305 -22.12 14.26 16.79
CA MET A 305 -23.03 14.28 17.91
C MET A 305 -23.08 15.75 18.36
N GLU A 306 -24.16 16.46 17.98
CA GLU A 306 -24.44 17.80 18.49
C GLU A 306 -24.19 17.76 20.00
N GLY A 307 -23.28 18.62 20.45
CA GLY A 307 -22.90 18.70 21.84
C GLY A 307 -24.13 18.78 22.69
N GLY A 308 -24.34 17.78 23.54
CA GLY A 308 -25.37 17.84 24.55
C GLY A 308 -25.23 19.17 25.29
N GLN A 309 -26.21 20.04 25.12
CA GLN A 309 -26.37 21.18 25.98
C GLN A 309 -26.61 20.57 27.39
N ASP A 310 -25.56 20.66 28.18
CA ASP A 310 -25.70 20.46 29.63
C ASP A 310 -26.70 21.49 30.14
N GLU A 311 -27.90 21.02 30.51
CA GLU A 311 -28.80 21.73 31.41
C GLU A 311 -28.34 21.59 32.85
#